data_11f1d7dad057a9ed0c0bf1e643c9b710
#
_entry.id   11f1d7dad057a9ed0c0bf1e643c9b710
#
_cell.length_a   1.000
_cell.length_b   1.000
_cell.length_c   1.000
_cell.angle_alpha   90.00
_cell.angle_beta   90.00
_cell.angle_gamma   90.00
#
_symmetry.space_group_name_H-M   'P 1'
#
loop_
_entity.id
_entity.type
_entity.pdbx_description
1 polymer ?
#
loop_
_entity_poly.entity_id
_entity_poly.type
_entity_poly.pdbx_seq_one_letter_code
_entity_poly.pdbx_strand_id
1 'polypeptide(L)'
;MRIKEKIENIDYNDTKLCFKKRAEKFQESNPYSVTMYQDNNEEIVRQRNKKEIEKLMPLLHMEKEAKVLDVACGIGRWADALPEDIKEYCGMDFSEELVAIANKRNHRNRFFYCVGGANEIAAVLKKNGKGLYNRILIVGILMYLNDVDMADSLRQIEKVCETKSVICIREPIAIEERLTLKDFFSEELNDYYNAIYRTRDELMVSINEMFLNKGFRIKEEGFLFDDDALNNRKETAQYYYILER
;
A
#
# COMPACT_ATOMS: atom_id res chain seq x y z
N MET A 1 15.98 -8.46 -14.04
CA MET A 1 15.53 -9.69 -14.73
C MET A 1 14.00 -9.73 -14.70
N ARG A 2 13.34 -10.28 -15.72
CA ARG A 2 11.88 -10.47 -15.79
C ARG A 2 11.60 -11.96 -15.76
N ILE A 3 10.88 -12.43 -14.74
CA ILE A 3 10.60 -13.85 -14.51
C ILE A 3 9.09 -14.03 -14.54
N LYS A 4 8.62 -14.90 -15.45
CA LYS A 4 7.20 -15.18 -15.67
C LYS A 4 6.86 -16.60 -15.16
N GLU A 5 5.60 -16.79 -14.72
CA GLU A 5 5.02 -18.07 -14.28
C GLU A 5 5.69 -18.75 -13.07
N LYS A 6 6.85 -18.28 -12.63
CA LYS A 6 7.59 -18.90 -11.52
C LYS A 6 7.40 -18.12 -10.22
N ILE A 7 7.32 -18.85 -9.11
CA ILE A 7 7.47 -18.28 -7.77
C ILE A 7 8.95 -18.03 -7.56
N GLU A 8 9.32 -16.76 -7.46
CA GLU A 8 10.68 -16.31 -7.22
C GLU A 8 10.66 -15.28 -6.10
N ASN A 9 11.60 -15.37 -5.17
CA ASN A 9 11.74 -14.43 -4.08
C ASN A 9 12.57 -13.22 -4.48
N ILE A 10 12.17 -12.06 -3.98
CA ILE A 10 12.93 -10.80 -4.07
C ILE A 10 13.76 -10.59 -2.80
N ASP A 11 14.86 -9.83 -2.92
CA ASP A 11 15.71 -9.46 -1.79
C ASP A 11 15.19 -8.16 -1.14
N TYR A 12 14.95 -8.21 0.18
CA TYR A 12 14.47 -7.06 0.93
C TYR A 12 15.54 -6.01 1.19
N ASN A 13 16.82 -6.36 1.14
CA ASN A 13 17.89 -5.37 1.26
C ASN A 13 17.90 -4.43 0.07
N ASP A 14 17.69 -4.97 -1.14
CA ASP A 14 17.57 -4.16 -2.36
C ASP A 14 16.31 -3.29 -2.30
N THR A 15 15.19 -3.84 -1.82
CA THR A 15 13.94 -3.08 -1.63
C THR A 15 14.16 -1.92 -0.64
N LYS A 16 14.82 -2.18 0.49
CA LYS A 16 15.14 -1.15 1.49
C LYS A 16 16.05 -0.06 0.90
N LEU A 17 17.09 -0.46 0.18
CA LEU A 17 18.00 0.48 -0.46
C LEU A 17 17.29 1.35 -1.50
N CYS A 18 16.41 0.76 -2.31
CA CYS A 18 15.61 1.46 -3.29
C CYS A 18 14.74 2.55 -2.63
N PHE A 19 13.98 2.22 -1.58
CA PHE A 19 13.12 3.20 -0.89
C PHE A 19 13.93 4.26 -0.13
N LYS A 20 15.09 3.92 0.42
CA LYS A 20 15.99 4.92 1.00
C LYS A 20 16.44 5.95 -0.02
N LYS A 21 16.94 5.50 -1.19
CA LYS A 21 17.33 6.40 -2.30
C LYS A 21 16.15 7.25 -2.79
N ARG A 22 14.93 6.69 -2.81
CA ARG A 22 13.72 7.44 -3.17
C ARG A 22 13.40 8.51 -2.15
N ALA A 23 13.50 8.22 -0.86
CA ALA A 23 13.31 9.22 0.19
C ALA A 23 14.31 10.39 0.08
N GLU A 24 15.57 10.12 -0.31
CA GLU A 24 16.58 11.15 -0.55
C GLU A 24 16.23 12.10 -1.72
N LYS A 25 15.39 11.64 -2.67
CA LYS A 25 14.89 12.45 -3.80
C LYS A 25 13.63 13.25 -3.46
N PHE A 26 13.18 13.26 -2.20
CA PHE A 26 11.96 13.95 -1.79
C PHE A 26 12.00 15.46 -2.12
N GLN A 27 10.92 15.96 -2.72
CA GLN A 27 10.71 17.36 -3.03
C GLN A 27 9.28 17.78 -2.65
N GLU A 28 9.14 18.89 -1.95
CA GLU A 28 7.83 19.43 -1.55
C GLU A 28 6.92 19.78 -2.74
N SER A 29 7.50 20.16 -3.88
CA SER A 29 6.75 20.48 -5.11
C SER A 29 6.10 19.26 -5.75
N ASN A 30 6.70 18.07 -5.61
CA ASN A 30 6.19 16.81 -6.13
C ASN A 30 6.35 15.69 -5.08
N PRO A 31 5.65 15.79 -3.94
CA PRO A 31 5.92 14.92 -2.79
C PRO A 31 5.65 13.45 -3.07
N TYR A 32 4.65 13.13 -3.88
CA TYR A 32 4.20 11.74 -4.10
C TYR A 32 5.10 10.95 -5.05
N SER A 33 6.03 11.59 -5.76
CA SER A 33 6.98 10.92 -6.65
C SER A 33 7.80 9.84 -5.95
N VAL A 34 8.10 10.02 -4.66
CA VAL A 34 8.90 9.06 -3.87
C VAL A 34 8.17 7.78 -3.52
N THR A 35 6.84 7.76 -3.59
CA THR A 35 6.02 6.57 -3.27
C THR A 35 5.21 6.06 -4.47
N MET A 36 5.04 6.87 -5.50
CA MET A 36 4.34 6.48 -6.73
C MET A 36 5.33 6.19 -7.85
N TYR A 37 4.96 5.27 -8.74
CA TYR A 37 5.76 4.95 -9.90
C TYR A 37 5.74 6.12 -10.92
N GLN A 38 6.79 6.26 -11.74
CA GLN A 38 6.99 7.36 -12.70
C GLN A 38 7.16 8.73 -12.02
N ASP A 39 8.14 8.82 -11.17
CA ASP A 39 8.52 10.03 -10.45
C ASP A 39 9.01 11.18 -11.35
N ASN A 40 9.36 10.89 -12.61
CA ASN A 40 9.80 11.92 -13.57
C ASN A 40 8.65 12.66 -14.26
N ASN A 41 7.39 12.21 -14.11
CA ASN A 41 6.21 12.85 -14.70
C ASN A 41 5.23 13.30 -13.61
N GLU A 42 5.38 14.54 -13.16
CA GLU A 42 4.56 15.11 -12.08
C GLU A 42 3.07 15.10 -12.41
N GLU A 43 2.69 15.32 -13.64
CA GLU A 43 1.29 15.36 -14.04
C GLU A 43 0.64 13.98 -13.93
N ILE A 44 1.31 12.93 -14.38
CA ILE A 44 0.82 11.55 -14.22
C ILE A 44 0.73 11.17 -12.75
N VAL A 45 1.74 11.50 -11.93
CA VAL A 45 1.72 11.25 -10.48
C VAL A 45 0.50 11.91 -9.83
N ARG A 46 0.24 13.18 -10.17
CA ARG A 46 -0.89 13.95 -9.65
C ARG A 46 -2.24 13.37 -10.09
N GLN A 47 -2.39 13.05 -11.37
CA GLN A 47 -3.61 12.47 -11.93
C GLN A 47 -3.92 11.10 -11.30
N ARG A 48 -2.93 10.23 -11.16
CA ARG A 48 -3.08 8.93 -10.49
C ARG A 48 -3.52 9.09 -9.04
N ASN A 49 -2.85 9.95 -8.28
CA ASN A 49 -3.22 10.22 -6.90
C ASN A 49 -4.66 10.72 -6.79
N LYS A 50 -5.03 11.70 -7.63
CA LYS A 50 -6.37 12.29 -7.64
C LYS A 50 -7.44 11.23 -7.95
N LYS A 51 -7.29 10.47 -9.03
CA LYS A 51 -8.24 9.43 -9.43
C LYS A 51 -8.35 8.30 -8.42
N GLU A 52 -7.24 7.89 -7.81
CA GLU A 52 -7.25 6.88 -6.75
C GLU A 52 -8.08 7.33 -5.55
N ILE A 53 -7.83 8.54 -5.06
CA ILE A 53 -8.57 9.10 -3.92
C ILE A 53 -10.04 9.31 -4.27
N GLU A 54 -10.35 9.89 -5.43
CA GLU A 54 -11.74 10.13 -5.87
C GLU A 54 -12.55 8.83 -5.98
N LYS A 55 -11.92 7.74 -6.44
CA LYS A 55 -12.59 6.43 -6.58
C LYS A 55 -12.73 5.68 -5.26
N LEU A 56 -11.67 5.65 -4.44
CA LEU A 56 -11.63 4.78 -3.28
C LEU A 56 -12.13 5.44 -1.98
N MET A 57 -11.93 6.75 -1.81
CA MET A 57 -12.31 7.43 -0.57
C MET A 57 -13.81 7.28 -0.22
N PRO A 58 -14.76 7.41 -1.16
CA PRO A 58 -16.19 7.22 -0.87
C PRO A 58 -16.53 5.82 -0.36
N LEU A 59 -15.78 4.79 -0.80
CA LEU A 59 -16.00 3.40 -0.45
C LEU A 59 -15.53 3.06 0.97
N LEU A 60 -14.70 3.92 1.56
CA LEU A 60 -14.06 3.69 2.85
C LEU A 60 -14.87 4.23 4.03
N HIS A 61 -15.93 5.01 3.78
CA HIS A 61 -16.78 5.59 4.85
C HIS A 61 -15.95 6.22 5.97
N MET A 62 -15.10 7.22 5.61
CA MET A 62 -14.22 7.93 6.54
C MET A 62 -15.01 8.91 7.41
N GLU A 63 -15.78 8.37 8.35
CA GLU A 63 -16.59 9.12 9.29
C GLU A 63 -15.79 9.49 10.55
N LYS A 64 -16.38 10.30 11.44
CA LYS A 64 -15.76 10.80 12.66
C LYS A 64 -15.20 9.70 13.60
N GLU A 65 -15.83 8.51 13.61
CA GLU A 65 -15.36 7.36 14.40
C GLU A 65 -14.31 6.50 13.68
N ALA A 66 -13.87 6.91 12.47
CA ALA A 66 -12.86 6.17 11.73
C ALA A 66 -11.52 6.18 12.46
N LYS A 67 -11.00 4.98 12.70
CA LYS A 67 -9.62 4.72 13.14
C LYS A 67 -8.90 4.05 11.98
N VAL A 68 -8.01 4.79 11.38
CA VAL A 68 -7.32 4.39 10.14
C VAL A 68 -5.96 3.82 10.43
N LEU A 69 -5.69 2.60 9.96
CA LEU A 69 -4.35 2.03 9.87
C LEU A 69 -3.91 2.02 8.40
N ASP A 70 -2.85 2.73 8.10
CA ASP A 70 -2.24 2.80 6.77
C ASP A 70 -0.93 1.99 6.77
N VAL A 71 -0.98 0.81 6.17
CA VAL A 71 0.12 -0.15 6.12
C VAL A 71 1.03 0.17 4.95
N ALA A 72 2.30 0.43 5.23
CA ALA A 72 3.28 0.99 4.30
C ALA A 72 2.86 2.39 3.80
N CYS A 73 2.62 3.26 4.75
CA CYS A 73 2.09 4.61 4.51
C CYS A 73 3.04 5.52 3.71
N GLY A 74 4.31 5.14 3.56
CA GLY A 74 5.34 5.97 2.95
C GLY A 74 5.44 7.33 3.63
N ILE A 75 5.25 8.39 2.87
CA ILE A 75 5.26 9.78 3.33
C ILE A 75 3.90 10.28 3.85
N GLY A 76 2.94 9.40 4.07
CA GLY A 76 1.59 9.78 4.52
C GLY A 76 0.69 10.32 3.41
N ARG A 77 0.81 9.82 2.18
CA ARG A 77 0.04 10.28 1.02
C ARG A 77 -1.48 10.19 1.23
N TRP A 78 -1.96 9.09 1.79
CA TRP A 78 -3.38 8.92 2.12
C TRP A 78 -3.83 9.83 3.26
N ALA A 79 -2.95 10.09 4.23
CA ALA A 79 -3.23 11.01 5.33
C ALA A 79 -3.58 12.42 4.85
N ASP A 80 -2.97 12.88 3.76
CA ASP A 80 -3.25 14.20 3.16
C ASP A 80 -4.71 14.35 2.69
N ALA A 81 -5.34 13.22 2.31
CA ALA A 81 -6.71 13.20 1.77
C ALA A 81 -7.79 12.90 2.83
N LEU A 82 -7.41 12.49 4.04
CA LEU A 82 -8.36 12.13 5.08
C LEU A 82 -9.07 13.35 5.68
N PRO A 83 -10.37 13.22 6.07
CA PRO A 83 -11.07 14.26 6.81
C PRO A 83 -10.33 14.63 8.10
N GLU A 84 -10.46 15.89 8.53
CA GLU A 84 -9.77 16.40 9.73
C GLU A 84 -10.34 15.85 11.04
N ASP A 85 -11.58 15.45 11.04
CA ASP A 85 -12.33 15.05 12.23
C ASP A 85 -12.37 13.54 12.49
N ILE A 86 -11.64 12.73 11.72
CA ILE A 86 -11.52 11.30 12.02
C ILE A 86 -10.92 11.07 13.40
N LYS A 87 -11.24 9.95 14.01
CA LYS A 87 -10.86 9.65 15.39
C LYS A 87 -9.36 9.46 15.58
N GLU A 88 -8.73 8.72 14.68
CA GLU A 88 -7.30 8.39 14.74
C GLU A 88 -6.78 7.97 13.36
N TYR A 89 -5.54 8.33 13.07
CA TYR A 89 -4.76 7.76 11.97
C TYR A 89 -3.43 7.23 12.50
N CYS A 90 -3.06 6.03 12.05
CA CYS A 90 -1.76 5.43 12.30
C CYS A 90 -1.15 4.98 10.97
N GLY A 91 -0.13 5.69 10.52
CA GLY A 91 0.70 5.28 9.40
C GLY A 91 1.89 4.46 9.86
N MET A 92 2.13 3.33 9.23
CA MET A 92 3.30 2.50 9.51
C MET A 92 4.06 2.22 8.23
N ASP A 93 5.37 2.42 8.27
CA ASP A 93 6.26 2.08 7.15
C ASP A 93 7.57 1.50 7.68
N PHE A 94 8.23 0.65 6.90
CA PHE A 94 9.52 0.07 7.28
C PHE A 94 10.69 1.06 7.15
N SER A 95 10.54 2.10 6.31
CA SER A 95 11.57 3.10 6.05
C SER A 95 11.52 4.23 7.08
N GLU A 96 12.57 4.33 7.89
CA GLU A 96 12.73 5.45 8.84
C GLU A 96 12.72 6.81 8.14
N GLU A 97 13.31 6.88 6.95
CA GLU A 97 13.40 8.10 6.16
C GLU A 97 12.01 8.56 5.67
N LEU A 98 11.18 7.63 5.15
CA LEU A 98 9.82 7.96 4.72
C LEU A 98 8.93 8.36 5.91
N VAL A 99 9.03 7.66 7.03
CA VAL A 99 8.32 8.01 8.27
C VAL A 99 8.74 9.37 8.79
N ALA A 100 10.03 9.71 8.71
CA ALA A 100 10.51 11.04 9.09
C ALA A 100 9.91 12.15 8.20
N ILE A 101 9.78 11.91 6.90
CA ILE A 101 9.10 12.82 5.97
C ILE A 101 7.61 12.92 6.34
N ALA A 102 6.91 11.80 6.56
CA ALA A 102 5.50 11.78 6.93
C ALA A 102 5.23 12.61 8.20
N ASN A 103 6.05 12.44 9.22
CA ASN A 103 5.96 13.23 10.46
C ASN A 103 6.16 14.74 10.25
N LYS A 104 7.04 15.14 9.32
CA LYS A 104 7.26 16.57 9.01
C LYS A 104 6.09 17.16 8.21
N ARG A 105 5.50 16.38 7.31
CA ARG A 105 4.42 16.84 6.43
C ARG A 105 3.08 16.98 7.12
N ASN A 106 2.77 16.12 8.08
CA ASN A 106 1.45 16.03 8.66
C ASN A 106 1.48 16.02 10.19
N HIS A 107 1.22 17.19 10.78
CA HIS A 107 1.27 17.43 12.23
C HIS A 107 -0.10 17.42 12.92
N ARG A 108 -1.12 16.74 12.35
CA ARG A 108 -2.43 16.68 12.99
C ARG A 108 -2.36 15.92 14.32
N ASN A 109 -2.96 16.46 15.40
CA ASN A 109 -2.89 15.89 16.75
C ASN A 109 -3.32 14.43 16.91
N ARG A 110 -4.11 13.91 15.96
CA ARG A 110 -4.64 12.53 15.96
C ARG A 110 -3.92 11.61 15.01
N PHE A 111 -2.88 12.09 14.37
CA PHE A 111 -2.11 11.36 13.38
C PHE A 111 -0.78 10.93 13.99
N PHE A 112 -0.53 9.66 13.88
CA PHE A 112 0.66 9.03 14.42
C PHE A 112 1.37 8.25 13.33
N TYR A 113 2.68 8.32 13.30
CA TYR A 113 3.50 7.55 12.38
C TYR A 113 4.53 6.74 13.14
N CYS A 114 4.75 5.50 12.72
CA CYS A 114 5.75 4.64 13.35
C CYS A 114 6.52 3.80 12.31
N VAL A 115 7.75 3.44 12.67
CA VAL A 115 8.58 2.54 11.88
C VAL A 115 8.26 1.10 12.24
N GLY A 116 8.02 0.27 11.22
CA GLY A 116 7.78 -1.15 11.39
C GLY A 116 7.47 -1.88 10.09
N GLY A 117 7.82 -3.15 10.04
CA GLY A 117 7.52 -4.03 8.90
C GLY A 117 6.06 -4.51 8.92
N ALA A 118 5.53 -4.82 7.74
CA ALA A 118 4.15 -5.30 7.61
C ALA A 118 3.89 -6.65 8.33
N ASN A 119 4.92 -7.44 8.56
CA ASN A 119 4.86 -8.68 9.33
C ASN A 119 4.97 -8.47 10.86
N GLU A 120 5.17 -7.23 11.32
CA GLU A 120 5.33 -6.88 12.74
C GLU A 120 4.20 -5.99 13.27
N ILE A 121 3.14 -5.76 12.50
CA ILE A 121 2.07 -4.78 12.77
C ILE A 121 1.54 -4.87 14.19
N ALA A 122 1.09 -6.05 14.63
CA ALA A 122 0.49 -6.22 15.95
C ALA A 122 1.47 -5.89 17.10
N ALA A 123 2.74 -6.28 16.95
CA ALA A 123 3.78 -6.00 17.94
C ALA A 123 4.13 -4.51 18.00
N VAL A 124 4.27 -3.86 16.82
CA VAL A 124 4.59 -2.44 16.71
C VAL A 124 3.45 -1.58 17.27
N LEU A 125 2.20 -1.87 16.92
CA LEU A 125 1.04 -1.16 17.46
C LEU A 125 0.95 -1.32 18.98
N LYS A 126 1.10 -2.53 19.50
CA LYS A 126 1.09 -2.78 20.96
C LYS A 126 2.20 -2.01 21.68
N LYS A 127 3.43 -2.00 21.14
CA LYS A 127 4.57 -1.25 21.70
C LYS A 127 4.28 0.25 21.79
N ASN A 128 3.52 0.79 20.84
CA ASN A 128 3.15 2.21 20.78
C ASN A 128 1.82 2.52 21.49
N GLY A 129 1.25 1.60 22.26
CA GLY A 129 0.00 1.79 22.98
C GLY A 129 -1.23 1.95 22.07
N LYS A 130 -1.14 1.42 20.84
CA LYS A 130 -2.20 1.48 19.84
C LYS A 130 -3.11 0.25 19.92
N GLY A 131 -4.39 0.46 19.61
CA GLY A 131 -5.43 -0.56 19.69
C GLY A 131 -5.78 -1.19 18.34
N LEU A 132 -7.08 -1.47 18.16
CA LEU A 132 -7.64 -1.99 16.93
C LEU A 132 -8.13 -0.86 16.02
N TYR A 133 -8.26 -1.16 14.74
CA TYR A 133 -8.64 -0.23 13.69
C TYR A 133 -9.87 -0.71 12.92
N ASN A 134 -10.68 0.24 12.45
CA ASN A 134 -11.89 -0.06 11.68
C ASN A 134 -11.81 0.39 10.21
N ARG A 135 -10.71 1.02 9.82
CA ARG A 135 -10.37 1.36 8.42
C ARG A 135 -8.92 0.98 8.18
N ILE A 136 -8.68 0.08 7.26
CA ILE A 136 -7.34 -0.41 6.95
C ILE A 136 -7.02 -0.12 5.49
N LEU A 137 -5.88 0.49 5.26
CA LEU A 137 -5.32 0.76 3.93
C LEU A 137 -4.13 -0.14 3.69
N ILE A 138 -4.15 -0.91 2.61
CA ILE A 138 -3.07 -1.77 2.10
C ILE A 138 -2.85 -1.34 0.65
N VAL A 139 -1.94 -0.40 0.43
CA VAL A 139 -1.85 0.32 -0.84
C VAL A 139 -0.46 0.23 -1.43
N GLY A 140 -0.29 -0.69 -2.39
CA GLY A 140 0.96 -0.84 -3.15
C GLY A 140 2.12 -1.40 -2.35
N ILE A 141 1.86 -2.31 -1.42
CA ILE A 141 2.88 -2.97 -0.60
C ILE A 141 3.04 -4.45 -0.95
N LEU A 142 1.94 -5.16 -1.28
CA LEU A 142 1.99 -6.62 -1.40
C LEU A 142 2.93 -7.06 -2.54
N MET A 143 3.12 -6.22 -3.55
CA MET A 143 4.09 -6.44 -4.60
C MET A 143 5.55 -6.47 -4.13
N TYR A 144 5.85 -5.94 -2.95
CA TYR A 144 7.19 -5.91 -2.37
C TYR A 144 7.41 -6.99 -1.30
N LEU A 145 6.46 -7.90 -1.13
CA LEU A 145 6.53 -9.01 -0.18
C LEU A 145 6.60 -10.36 -0.91
N ASN A 146 7.46 -11.23 -0.44
CA ASN A 146 7.46 -12.64 -0.84
C ASN A 146 6.15 -13.30 -0.38
N ASP A 147 5.74 -14.43 -0.97
CA ASP A 147 4.41 -15.00 -0.72
C ASP A 147 4.18 -15.34 0.76
N VAL A 148 5.18 -15.90 1.43
CA VAL A 148 5.10 -16.24 2.85
C VAL A 148 4.92 -14.99 3.71
N ASP A 149 5.70 -13.94 3.44
CA ASP A 149 5.65 -12.69 4.20
C ASP A 149 4.37 -11.90 3.90
N MET A 150 3.86 -11.98 2.68
CA MET A 150 2.57 -11.41 2.32
C MET A 150 1.43 -12.08 3.13
N ALA A 151 1.40 -13.40 3.16
CA ALA A 151 0.40 -14.14 3.93
C ALA A 151 0.49 -13.82 5.43
N ASP A 152 1.70 -13.72 5.95
CA ASP A 152 1.94 -13.35 7.36
C ASP A 152 1.50 -11.92 7.66
N SER A 153 1.81 -10.97 6.78
CA SER A 153 1.37 -9.58 6.89
C SER A 153 -0.16 -9.44 6.89
N LEU A 154 -0.84 -10.11 5.97
CA LEU A 154 -2.31 -10.11 5.93
C LEU A 154 -2.92 -10.73 7.20
N ARG A 155 -2.31 -11.78 7.75
CA ARG A 155 -2.70 -12.39 9.04
C ARG A 155 -2.49 -11.42 10.21
N GLN A 156 -1.40 -10.63 10.24
CA GLN A 156 -1.17 -9.61 11.26
C GLN A 156 -2.20 -8.48 11.15
N ILE A 157 -2.54 -8.07 9.94
CA ILE A 157 -3.57 -7.05 9.66
C ILE A 157 -4.93 -7.50 10.18
N GLU A 158 -5.34 -8.74 9.90
CA GLU A 158 -6.63 -9.26 10.37
C GLU A 158 -6.76 -9.18 11.91
N LYS A 159 -5.69 -9.49 12.64
CA LYS A 159 -5.67 -9.45 14.11
C LYS A 159 -5.88 -8.06 14.71
N VAL A 160 -5.62 -7.01 13.96
CA VAL A 160 -5.75 -5.63 14.42
C VAL A 160 -6.99 -4.94 13.88
N CYS A 161 -7.86 -5.68 13.19
CA CYS A 161 -9.16 -5.19 12.74
C CYS A 161 -10.18 -5.21 13.88
N GLU A 162 -10.99 -4.16 14.01
CA GLU A 162 -12.22 -4.16 14.83
C GLU A 162 -13.25 -5.12 14.23
N THR A 163 -14.26 -5.50 15.04
CA THR A 163 -15.34 -6.39 14.61
C THR A 163 -16.10 -5.84 13.41
N LYS A 164 -16.29 -4.51 13.37
CA LYS A 164 -16.86 -3.81 12.19
C LYS A 164 -15.73 -3.03 11.55
N SER A 165 -15.25 -3.47 10.40
CA SER A 165 -14.14 -2.83 9.72
C SER A 165 -14.25 -2.91 8.20
N VAL A 166 -13.62 -1.95 7.54
CA VAL A 166 -13.45 -1.86 6.09
C VAL A 166 -11.97 -1.90 5.77
N ILE A 167 -11.59 -2.77 4.84
CA ILE A 167 -10.22 -2.90 4.34
C ILE A 167 -10.20 -2.50 2.87
N CYS A 168 -9.31 -1.60 2.51
CA CYS A 168 -8.97 -1.32 1.12
C CYS A 168 -7.63 -1.99 0.80
N ILE A 169 -7.65 -2.90 -0.16
CA ILE A 169 -6.44 -3.45 -0.77
C ILE A 169 -6.35 -2.87 -2.16
N ARG A 170 -5.32 -2.09 -2.48
CA ARG A 170 -5.06 -1.59 -3.83
C ARG A 170 -3.63 -1.97 -4.24
N GLU A 171 -3.53 -2.83 -5.23
CA GLU A 171 -2.26 -3.38 -5.71
C GLU A 171 -2.17 -3.35 -7.24
N PRO A 172 -0.99 -3.18 -7.80
CA PRO A 172 -0.77 -3.52 -9.19
C PRO A 172 -0.78 -5.05 -9.34
N ILE A 173 -1.67 -5.55 -10.18
CA ILE A 173 -1.78 -6.96 -10.51
C ILE A 173 -1.18 -7.25 -11.88
N ALA A 174 -0.72 -8.47 -12.10
CA ALA A 174 -0.44 -9.00 -13.44
C ALA A 174 -1.77 -9.37 -14.13
N ILE A 175 -1.92 -8.98 -15.41
CA ILE A 175 -3.18 -9.17 -16.15
C ILE A 175 -3.35 -10.63 -16.56
N GLU A 176 -2.31 -11.24 -17.09
CA GLU A 176 -2.37 -12.62 -17.63
C GLU A 176 -1.67 -13.62 -16.71
N GLU A 177 -0.40 -13.42 -16.44
CA GLU A 177 0.45 -14.35 -15.71
C GLU A 177 1.32 -13.62 -14.68
N ARG A 178 1.64 -14.29 -13.58
CA ARG A 178 2.56 -13.76 -12.57
C ARG A 178 3.84 -13.23 -13.21
N LEU A 179 4.24 -12.01 -12.81
CA LEU A 179 5.48 -11.37 -13.27
C LEU A 179 6.32 -10.94 -12.06
N THR A 180 7.50 -11.53 -11.92
CA THR A 180 8.49 -11.08 -10.94
C THR A 180 9.58 -10.28 -11.65
N LEU A 181 9.79 -9.06 -11.20
CA LEU A 181 10.94 -8.23 -11.57
C LEU A 181 12.00 -8.38 -10.48
N LYS A 182 13.19 -8.84 -10.87
CA LYS A 182 14.32 -9.04 -9.96
C LYS A 182 15.55 -8.36 -10.54
N ASP A 183 16.16 -7.47 -9.78
CA ASP A 183 17.26 -6.62 -10.24
C ASP A 183 16.92 -6.00 -11.61
N PHE A 184 15.73 -5.44 -11.70
CA PHE A 184 15.21 -4.87 -12.93
C PHE A 184 15.50 -3.38 -12.96
N PHE A 185 16.29 -2.93 -13.95
CA PHE A 185 16.51 -1.50 -14.17
C PHE A 185 15.25 -0.87 -14.76
N SER A 186 14.72 0.12 -14.07
CA SER A 186 13.61 0.95 -14.55
C SER A 186 14.15 2.29 -15.02
N GLU A 187 13.90 2.60 -16.29
CA GLU A 187 14.29 3.89 -16.87
C GLU A 187 13.56 5.05 -16.18
N GLU A 188 12.29 4.84 -15.80
CA GLU A 188 11.47 5.86 -15.13
C GLU A 188 12.00 6.19 -13.73
N LEU A 189 12.45 5.18 -12.99
CA LEU A 189 13.03 5.36 -11.65
C LEU A 189 14.52 5.72 -11.71
N ASN A 190 15.17 5.48 -12.85
CA ASN A 190 16.61 5.52 -13.03
C ASN A 190 17.35 4.76 -11.91
N ASP A 191 16.82 3.58 -11.56
CA ASP A 191 17.39 2.70 -10.53
C ASP A 191 16.90 1.26 -10.74
N TYR A 192 17.54 0.32 -10.04
CA TYR A 192 17.11 -1.07 -9.97
C TYR A 192 16.04 -1.24 -8.91
N TYR A 193 15.04 -2.09 -9.19
CA TYR A 193 14.02 -2.43 -8.21
C TYR A 193 13.52 -3.86 -8.38
N ASN A 194 12.90 -4.36 -7.33
CA ASN A 194 12.29 -5.68 -7.25
C ASN A 194 10.79 -5.55 -7.03
N ALA A 195 9.98 -6.38 -7.70
CA ALA A 195 8.54 -6.41 -7.49
C ALA A 195 7.95 -7.75 -7.93
N ILE A 196 6.91 -8.19 -7.25
CA ILE A 196 6.12 -9.38 -7.58
C ILE A 196 4.71 -8.95 -7.94
N TYR A 197 4.40 -8.96 -9.22
CA TYR A 197 3.03 -8.73 -9.71
C TYR A 197 2.30 -10.07 -9.75
N ARG A 198 1.40 -10.26 -8.78
CA ARG A 198 0.53 -11.43 -8.71
C ARG A 198 -0.69 -11.22 -9.59
N THR A 199 -1.26 -12.28 -10.10
CA THR A 199 -2.56 -12.22 -10.78
C THR A 199 -3.67 -11.93 -9.76
N ARG A 200 -4.83 -11.51 -10.26
CA ARG A 200 -6.03 -11.35 -9.42
C ARG A 200 -6.35 -12.62 -8.64
N ASP A 201 -6.27 -13.78 -9.30
CA ASP A 201 -6.60 -15.07 -8.69
C ASP A 201 -5.61 -15.47 -7.60
N GLU A 202 -4.31 -15.22 -7.78
CA GLU A 202 -3.31 -15.44 -6.72
C GLU A 202 -3.57 -14.57 -5.47
N LEU A 203 -3.92 -13.30 -5.66
CA LEU A 203 -4.28 -12.42 -4.54
C LEU A 203 -5.58 -12.87 -3.87
N MET A 204 -6.56 -13.32 -4.66
CA MET A 204 -7.83 -13.83 -4.13
C MET A 204 -7.67 -15.05 -3.24
N VAL A 205 -6.72 -15.96 -3.53
CA VAL A 205 -6.41 -17.09 -2.63
C VAL A 205 -6.03 -16.56 -1.24
N SER A 206 -5.11 -15.60 -1.18
CA SER A 206 -4.67 -15.03 0.11
C SER A 206 -5.76 -14.20 0.80
N ILE A 207 -6.53 -13.41 0.05
CA ILE A 207 -7.67 -12.64 0.58
C ILE A 207 -8.72 -13.58 1.16
N ASN A 208 -9.05 -14.67 0.47
CA ASN A 208 -10.01 -15.65 0.94
C ASN A 208 -9.55 -16.29 2.26
N GLU A 209 -8.31 -16.77 2.31
CA GLU A 209 -7.76 -17.44 3.48
C GLU A 209 -7.67 -16.48 4.69
N MET A 210 -7.18 -15.26 4.49
CA MET A 210 -6.88 -14.34 5.59
C MET A 210 -8.06 -13.48 6.04
N PHE A 211 -9.02 -13.21 5.15
CA PHE A 211 -10.14 -12.31 5.45
C PHE A 211 -11.52 -12.93 5.25
N LEU A 212 -11.82 -13.52 4.08
CA LEU A 212 -13.20 -14.00 3.82
C LEU A 212 -13.57 -15.16 4.76
N ASN A 213 -12.64 -16.10 5.01
CA ASN A 213 -12.81 -17.17 6.00
C ASN A 213 -12.89 -16.67 7.47
N LYS A 214 -12.67 -15.36 7.70
CA LYS A 214 -12.77 -14.67 8.99
C LYS A 214 -13.98 -13.74 9.09
N GLY A 215 -14.92 -13.88 8.17
CA GLY A 215 -16.19 -13.15 8.19
C GLY A 215 -16.20 -11.84 7.42
N PHE A 216 -15.12 -11.48 6.73
CA PHE A 216 -15.14 -10.41 5.75
C PHE A 216 -15.88 -10.86 4.48
N ARG A 217 -16.44 -9.91 3.75
CA ARG A 217 -16.98 -10.10 2.41
C ARG A 217 -16.43 -9.04 1.46
N ILE A 218 -16.31 -9.37 0.20
CA ILE A 218 -15.99 -8.38 -0.83
C ILE A 218 -17.23 -7.54 -1.04
N LYS A 219 -17.12 -6.24 -0.79
CA LYS A 219 -18.14 -5.26 -1.09
C LYS A 219 -18.03 -4.76 -2.51
N GLU A 220 -16.83 -4.47 -2.94
CA GLU A 220 -16.54 -3.98 -4.27
C GLU A 220 -15.11 -4.38 -4.68
N GLU A 221 -14.90 -4.61 -5.95
CA GLU A 221 -13.57 -4.82 -6.54
C GLU A 221 -13.56 -4.36 -7.99
N GLY A 222 -12.39 -4.03 -8.53
CA GLY A 222 -12.26 -3.65 -9.92
C GLY A 222 -10.93 -3.02 -10.28
N PHE A 223 -10.80 -2.69 -11.56
CA PHE A 223 -9.66 -1.89 -12.02
C PHE A 223 -9.78 -0.46 -11.49
N LEU A 224 -8.65 0.07 -11.01
CA LEU A 224 -8.62 1.42 -10.44
C LEU A 224 -8.79 2.49 -11.52
N PHE A 225 -8.15 2.29 -12.67
CA PHE A 225 -8.14 3.24 -13.78
C PHE A 225 -8.86 2.65 -14.99
N ASP A 226 -9.74 3.45 -15.60
CA ASP A 226 -10.40 3.13 -16.86
C ASP A 226 -9.51 3.47 -18.07
N ASP A 227 -8.45 4.27 -17.85
CA ASP A 227 -7.48 4.70 -18.85
C ASP A 227 -6.17 3.93 -18.66
N ASP A 228 -5.82 3.10 -19.65
CA ASP A 228 -4.60 2.31 -19.65
C ASP A 228 -3.32 3.14 -19.56
N ALA A 229 -3.37 4.40 -20.01
CA ALA A 229 -2.23 5.32 -19.91
C ALA A 229 -1.83 5.62 -18.45
N LEU A 230 -2.73 5.39 -17.51
CA LEU A 230 -2.45 5.53 -16.08
C LEU A 230 -1.85 4.28 -15.46
N ASN A 231 -1.83 3.14 -16.14
CA ASN A 231 -1.11 1.96 -15.70
C ASN A 231 0.38 2.08 -16.05
N ASN A 232 1.22 1.47 -15.23
CA ASN A 232 2.67 1.58 -15.39
C ASN A 232 3.21 0.74 -16.53
N ARG A 233 2.54 -0.35 -16.87
CA ARG A 233 2.96 -1.36 -17.85
C ARG A 233 1.74 -1.98 -18.51
N LYS A 234 1.90 -2.43 -19.74
CA LYS A 234 0.84 -3.16 -20.47
C LYS A 234 0.46 -4.51 -19.83
N GLU A 235 1.39 -5.11 -19.08
CA GLU A 235 1.20 -6.42 -18.45
C GLU A 235 0.65 -6.32 -17.04
N THR A 236 0.50 -5.09 -16.50
CA THR A 236 0.02 -4.88 -15.14
C THR A 236 -1.03 -3.78 -15.10
N ALA A 237 -2.01 -3.93 -14.22
CA ALA A 237 -3.02 -2.91 -13.97
C ALA A 237 -3.21 -2.68 -12.49
N GLN A 238 -3.59 -1.46 -12.11
CA GLN A 238 -3.97 -1.17 -10.72
C GLN A 238 -5.35 -1.76 -10.47
N TYR A 239 -5.45 -2.57 -9.42
CA TYR A 239 -6.68 -3.25 -9.02
C TYR A 239 -6.99 -3.02 -7.54
N TYR A 240 -8.24 -2.99 -7.16
CA TYR A 240 -8.63 -2.79 -5.76
C TYR A 240 -9.67 -3.79 -5.31
N TYR A 241 -9.66 -4.05 -4.01
CA TYR A 241 -10.68 -4.79 -3.26
C TYR A 241 -11.11 -3.94 -2.07
N ILE A 242 -12.41 -3.81 -1.86
CA ILE A 242 -13.01 -3.28 -0.64
C ILE A 242 -13.64 -4.45 0.10
N LEU A 243 -13.11 -4.74 1.27
CA LEU A 243 -13.63 -5.79 2.13
C LEU A 243 -14.32 -5.16 3.33
N GLU A 244 -15.43 -5.74 3.78
CA GLU A 244 -16.12 -5.29 4.99
C GLU A 244 -16.54 -6.46 5.87
N ARG A 245 -16.51 -6.21 7.19
CA ARG A 245 -17.02 -7.13 8.21
C ARG A 245 -17.86 -6.36 9.22
#